data_f3a85d4ec6972e67bc50efc6482bc4f5
#
_entry.id   f3a85d4ec6972e67bc50efc6482bc4f5
#
_cell.length_a   1.000
_cell.length_b   1.000
_cell.length_c   1.000
_cell.angle_alpha   90.00
_cell.angle_beta   90.00
_cell.angle_gamma   90.00
#
_symmetry.space_group_name_H-M   'P 1'
#
loop_
_entity.id
_entity.type
_entity.pdbx_description
1 polymer ?
#
loop_
_entity_poly.entity_id
_entity_poly.type
_entity_poly.pdbx_seq_one_letter_code
_entity_poly.pdbx_strand_id
1 'polypeptide(L)'
;MEEIKTEGMSNFIHDIIDEELKEGVKTYVQTRFPPEPNGYLHIGHAKAICIDFMTALKYGGVCNLRLDDTNPAKEDIEYVESIKEDIEWLGFKWDKCLFASSYFDFLYDCAIKLIKDGKAYVCDLSADEIREYRGTLTEPGKNSPYRDRSVEENLELFKRMTDGEFPDGSKVLRAKIDMSSPNMNMRDPVIYRIAHIEHHQTGNKWCVYPMYDFAHPLSDAREGVTYSLCSLEFENHRPL
;
A
#
# COMPACT_ATOMS: atom_id res chain seq x y z
N MET A 1 -22.25 29.26 8.12
CA MET A 1 -21.57 28.75 6.94
C MET A 1 -22.65 28.51 5.90
N GLU A 2 -22.63 29.26 4.78
CA GLU A 2 -23.56 29.02 3.68
C GLU A 2 -23.28 27.63 3.10
N GLU A 3 -24.34 26.82 2.95
CA GLU A 3 -24.26 25.56 2.21
C GLU A 3 -23.80 25.88 0.79
N ILE A 4 -22.58 25.43 0.44
CA ILE A 4 -22.11 25.44 -0.95
C ILE A 4 -23.00 24.42 -1.69
N LYS A 5 -24.04 24.91 -2.37
CA LYS A 5 -24.82 24.10 -3.31
C LYS A 5 -23.91 23.73 -4.48
N THR A 6 -23.39 22.52 -4.48
CA THR A 6 -22.65 21.91 -5.61
C THR A 6 -23.61 21.27 -6.63
N GLU A 7 -24.79 21.86 -6.84
CA GLU A 7 -25.68 21.41 -7.90
C GLU A 7 -25.06 21.76 -9.26
N GLY A 8 -24.60 20.76 -9.99
CA GLY A 8 -24.27 20.86 -11.41
C GLY A 8 -22.86 20.52 -11.88
N MET A 9 -21.91 20.27 -11.00
CA MET A 9 -20.58 19.81 -11.43
C MET A 9 -20.39 18.33 -11.10
N SER A 10 -20.58 17.47 -12.10
CA SER A 10 -20.15 16.07 -12.03
C SER A 10 -18.72 15.93 -12.54
N ASN A 11 -18.05 14.87 -12.13
CA ASN A 11 -16.75 14.46 -12.65
C ASN A 11 -16.74 12.92 -12.79
N PHE A 12 -15.78 12.37 -13.51
CA PHE A 12 -15.74 10.94 -13.81
C PHE A 12 -15.75 10.04 -12.55
N ILE A 13 -15.22 10.52 -11.41
CA ILE A 13 -15.26 9.78 -10.13
C ILE A 13 -16.71 9.67 -9.67
N HIS A 14 -17.44 10.79 -9.67
CA HIS A 14 -18.83 10.83 -9.27
C HIS A 14 -19.72 10.02 -10.23
N ASP A 15 -19.46 10.09 -11.56
CA ASP A 15 -20.22 9.33 -12.55
C ASP A 15 -20.12 7.82 -12.30
N ILE A 16 -18.90 7.31 -12.00
CA ILE A 16 -18.67 5.90 -11.65
C ILE A 16 -19.42 5.54 -10.36
N ILE A 17 -19.30 6.35 -9.31
CA ILE A 17 -19.95 6.09 -8.03
C ILE A 17 -21.49 6.09 -8.18
N ASP A 18 -22.04 7.05 -8.91
CA ASP A 18 -23.49 7.16 -9.16
C ASP A 18 -24.03 5.93 -9.90
N GLU A 19 -23.29 5.42 -10.90
CA GLU A 19 -23.63 4.21 -11.64
C GLU A 19 -23.58 2.96 -10.74
N GLU A 20 -22.47 2.74 -10.02
CA GLU A 20 -22.29 1.56 -9.16
C GLU A 20 -23.30 1.52 -7.99
N LEU A 21 -23.62 2.68 -7.40
CA LEU A 21 -24.66 2.76 -6.35
C LEU A 21 -26.05 2.49 -6.94
N LYS A 22 -26.35 3.01 -8.12
CA LYS A 22 -27.65 2.79 -8.82
C LYS A 22 -27.83 1.31 -9.20
N GLU A 23 -26.78 0.66 -9.65
CA GLU A 23 -26.78 -0.77 -10.02
C GLU A 23 -26.72 -1.70 -8.79
N GLY A 24 -26.48 -1.17 -7.60
CA GLY A 24 -26.34 -1.96 -6.38
C GLY A 24 -25.02 -2.75 -6.28
N VAL A 25 -24.04 -2.41 -7.10
CA VAL A 25 -22.68 -2.99 -7.03
C VAL A 25 -22.01 -2.61 -5.71
N LYS A 26 -22.22 -1.37 -5.28
CA LYS A 26 -21.85 -0.87 -3.95
C LYS A 26 -23.09 -0.34 -3.25
N THR A 27 -23.10 -0.36 -1.92
CA THR A 27 -24.23 0.10 -1.11
C THR A 27 -23.88 1.30 -0.22
N TYR A 28 -22.60 1.67 -0.14
CA TYR A 28 -22.11 2.80 0.63
C TYR A 28 -20.79 3.30 0.06
N VAL A 29 -20.40 4.53 0.44
CA VAL A 29 -19.14 5.14 0.04
C VAL A 29 -18.21 5.23 1.24
N GLN A 30 -17.07 4.58 1.15
CA GLN A 30 -15.98 4.72 2.09
C GLN A 30 -14.68 4.95 1.32
N THR A 31 -14.07 6.08 1.59
CA THR A 31 -12.77 6.48 1.06
C THR A 31 -11.71 6.47 2.16
N ARG A 32 -10.48 6.77 1.83
CA ARG A 32 -9.40 6.97 2.79
C ARG A 32 -8.35 7.91 2.23
N PHE A 33 -7.73 8.72 3.08
CA PHE A 33 -6.50 9.44 2.79
C PHE A 33 -5.33 8.69 3.46
N PRO A 34 -4.37 8.12 2.66
CA PRO A 34 -3.34 7.23 3.19
C PRO A 34 -1.94 7.84 3.15
N PRO A 35 -1.64 8.94 3.86
CA PRO A 35 -0.31 9.54 3.81
C PRO A 35 0.75 8.68 4.51
N GLU A 36 1.99 8.70 3.98
CA GLU A 36 3.17 8.25 4.73
C GLU A 36 3.57 9.34 5.73
N PRO A 37 3.76 9.03 7.03
CA PRO A 37 4.18 10.01 8.04
C PRO A 37 5.70 10.27 7.98
N ASN A 38 6.21 10.66 6.82
CA ASN A 38 7.63 10.85 6.51
C ASN A 38 8.03 12.29 6.16
N GLY A 39 7.11 13.23 6.34
CA GLY A 39 7.30 14.66 6.07
C GLY A 39 6.01 15.46 6.20
N TYR A 40 6.15 16.79 6.12
CA TYR A 40 5.00 17.70 6.12
C TYR A 40 4.22 17.62 4.81
N LEU A 41 2.90 17.86 4.90
CA LEU A 41 2.03 17.90 3.74
C LEU A 41 2.32 19.12 2.86
N HIS A 42 1.99 19.03 1.60
CA HIS A 42 2.07 20.13 0.63
C HIS A 42 0.76 20.22 -0.19
N ILE A 43 0.65 21.20 -1.07
CA ILE A 43 -0.56 21.49 -1.85
C ILE A 43 -1.07 20.26 -2.66
N GLY A 44 -0.19 19.36 -3.08
CA GLY A 44 -0.58 18.12 -3.74
C GLY A 44 -1.38 17.19 -2.81
N HIS A 45 -0.98 17.12 -1.54
CA HIS A 45 -1.72 16.37 -0.50
C HIS A 45 -3.06 17.03 -0.18
N ALA A 46 -3.11 18.38 -0.11
CA ALA A 46 -4.37 19.09 0.10
C ALA A 46 -5.40 18.78 -1.00
N LYS A 47 -4.97 18.65 -2.26
CA LYS A 47 -5.82 18.21 -3.36
C LYS A 47 -6.36 16.79 -3.12
N ALA A 48 -5.52 15.84 -2.72
CA ALA A 48 -5.94 14.47 -2.44
C ALA A 48 -6.92 14.42 -1.27
N ILE A 49 -6.63 15.12 -0.17
CA ILE A 49 -7.53 15.26 0.99
C ILE A 49 -8.90 15.75 0.53
N CYS A 50 -8.96 16.85 -0.25
CA CYS A 50 -10.24 17.36 -0.75
C CYS A 50 -10.99 16.33 -1.59
N ILE A 51 -10.31 15.59 -2.46
CA ILE A 51 -10.95 14.57 -3.30
C ILE A 51 -11.52 13.44 -2.43
N ASP A 52 -10.72 12.89 -1.51
CA ASP A 52 -11.13 11.77 -0.67
C ASP A 52 -12.28 12.15 0.27
N PHE A 53 -12.14 13.24 1.01
CA PHE A 53 -13.13 13.67 2.00
C PHE A 53 -14.40 14.22 1.37
N MET A 54 -14.30 15.08 0.35
CA MET A 54 -15.49 15.65 -0.31
C MET A 54 -16.29 14.57 -1.06
N THR A 55 -15.62 13.57 -1.65
CA THR A 55 -16.31 12.43 -2.25
C THR A 55 -17.11 11.67 -1.20
N ALA A 56 -16.53 11.30 -0.08
CA ALA A 56 -17.26 10.64 1.00
C ALA A 56 -18.46 11.50 1.49
N LEU A 57 -18.22 12.77 1.77
CA LEU A 57 -19.25 13.70 2.27
C LEU A 57 -20.43 13.84 1.27
N LYS A 58 -20.15 13.94 -0.03
CA LYS A 58 -21.19 14.06 -1.06
C LYS A 58 -22.20 12.92 -1.03
N TYR A 59 -21.73 11.71 -0.73
CA TYR A 59 -22.55 10.50 -0.71
C TYR A 59 -23.02 10.08 0.69
N GLY A 60 -22.83 10.94 1.70
CA GLY A 60 -23.16 10.60 3.08
C GLY A 60 -22.35 9.44 3.65
N GLY A 61 -21.19 9.19 3.07
CA GLY A 61 -20.25 8.16 3.46
C GLY A 61 -19.22 8.63 4.46
N VAL A 62 -18.13 7.86 4.61
CA VAL A 62 -17.04 8.13 5.55
C VAL A 62 -15.68 8.14 4.86
N CYS A 63 -14.75 8.94 5.40
CA CYS A 63 -13.35 8.94 4.99
C CYS A 63 -12.47 8.63 6.19
N ASN A 64 -11.60 7.62 6.07
CA ASN A 64 -10.59 7.28 7.08
C ASN A 64 -9.28 8.02 6.83
N LEU A 65 -8.58 8.36 7.91
CA LEU A 65 -7.16 8.68 7.86
C LEU A 65 -6.39 7.38 8.15
N ARG A 66 -5.63 6.86 7.18
CA ARG A 66 -4.75 5.72 7.40
C ARG A 66 -3.30 6.13 7.20
N LEU A 67 -2.55 6.21 8.27
CA LEU A 67 -1.11 6.43 8.21
C LEU A 67 -0.45 5.19 7.59
N ASP A 68 0.20 5.34 6.42
CA ASP A 68 0.97 4.28 5.78
C ASP A 68 2.37 4.24 6.39
N ASP A 69 2.46 3.66 7.57
CA ASP A 69 3.67 3.52 8.36
C ASP A 69 4.37 2.17 8.12
N THR A 70 4.62 1.85 6.85
CA THR A 70 5.29 0.59 6.45
C THR A 70 6.81 0.73 6.31
N ASN A 71 7.35 1.95 6.45
CA ASN A 71 8.76 2.25 6.30
C ASN A 71 9.38 2.86 7.56
N PRO A 72 9.85 2.06 8.54
CA PRO A 72 10.31 2.55 9.84
C PRO A 72 11.50 3.51 9.77
N ALA A 73 12.23 3.56 8.65
CA ALA A 73 13.42 4.41 8.52
C ALA A 73 13.12 5.90 8.34
N LYS A 74 11.86 6.29 8.11
CA LYS A 74 11.50 7.65 7.70
C LYS A 74 10.35 8.26 8.49
N GLU A 75 9.70 7.47 9.35
CA GLU A 75 8.44 7.84 9.99
C GLU A 75 8.68 8.46 11.37
N ASP A 76 7.96 9.54 11.65
CA ASP A 76 8.04 10.26 12.92
C ASP A 76 6.64 10.66 13.41
N ILE A 77 6.46 10.62 14.74
CA ILE A 77 5.22 11.03 15.42
C ILE A 77 4.92 12.52 15.13
N GLU A 78 5.94 13.35 14.98
CA GLU A 78 5.77 14.77 14.63
C GLU A 78 4.98 14.91 13.32
N TYR A 79 5.31 14.11 12.30
CA TYR A 79 4.58 14.16 11.02
C TYR A 79 3.16 13.62 11.14
N VAL A 80 2.93 12.61 11.99
CA VAL A 80 1.57 12.10 12.27
C VAL A 80 0.68 13.21 12.82
N GLU A 81 1.15 13.96 13.80
CA GLU A 81 0.37 15.05 14.40
C GLU A 81 0.19 16.22 13.42
N SER A 82 1.22 16.60 12.67
CA SER A 82 1.12 17.65 11.64
C SER A 82 0.10 17.28 10.56
N ILE A 83 0.05 16.01 10.10
CA ILE A 83 -0.93 15.54 9.13
C ILE A 83 -2.35 15.70 9.66
N LYS A 84 -2.60 15.37 10.91
CA LYS A 84 -3.90 15.55 11.56
C LYS A 84 -4.30 17.02 11.62
N GLU A 85 -3.39 17.88 12.08
CA GLU A 85 -3.61 19.32 12.15
C GLU A 85 -3.95 19.93 10.78
N ASP A 86 -3.25 19.53 9.73
CA ASP A 86 -3.48 20.01 8.37
C ASP A 86 -4.85 19.59 7.82
N ILE A 87 -5.30 18.35 8.09
CA ILE A 87 -6.64 17.88 7.69
C ILE A 87 -7.72 18.68 8.42
N GLU A 88 -7.57 18.90 9.74
CA GLU A 88 -8.51 19.69 10.53
C GLU A 88 -8.51 21.15 10.10
N TRP A 89 -7.35 21.73 9.79
CA TRP A 89 -7.23 23.09 9.27
C TRP A 89 -7.94 23.26 7.92
N LEU A 90 -7.93 22.23 7.05
CA LEU A 90 -8.70 22.20 5.81
C LEU A 90 -10.22 22.06 6.06
N GLY A 91 -10.66 21.88 7.30
CA GLY A 91 -12.06 21.78 7.70
C GLY A 91 -12.65 20.37 7.59
N PHE A 92 -11.81 19.34 7.45
CA PHE A 92 -12.25 17.94 7.39
C PHE A 92 -12.10 17.23 8.73
N LYS A 93 -12.85 16.14 8.88
CA LYS A 93 -12.78 15.24 10.01
C LYS A 93 -12.88 13.81 9.51
N TRP A 94 -11.92 12.97 9.88
CA TRP A 94 -11.91 11.54 9.55
C TRP A 94 -12.86 10.75 10.47
N ASP A 95 -13.32 9.59 9.98
CA ASP A 95 -14.10 8.64 10.79
C ASP A 95 -13.18 7.87 11.73
N LYS A 96 -12.16 7.20 11.19
CA LYS A 96 -11.14 6.45 11.94
C LYS A 96 -9.75 6.92 11.58
N CYS A 97 -8.87 6.98 12.60
CA CYS A 97 -7.44 7.12 12.41
C CYS A 97 -6.78 5.75 12.59
N LEU A 98 -6.19 5.23 11.53
CA LEU A 98 -5.68 3.88 11.44
C LEU A 98 -4.19 3.91 11.05
N PHE A 99 -3.46 2.84 11.38
CA PHE A 99 -2.07 2.65 11.02
C PHE A 99 -1.90 1.35 10.26
N ALA A 100 -1.14 1.36 9.16
CA ALA A 100 -0.84 0.15 8.40
C ALA A 100 -0.10 -0.89 9.25
N SER A 101 0.74 -0.43 10.18
CA SER A 101 1.45 -1.27 11.15
C SER A 101 0.53 -2.07 12.08
N SER A 102 -0.70 -1.61 12.33
CA SER A 102 -1.70 -2.36 13.09
C SER A 102 -2.14 -3.65 12.37
N TYR A 103 -1.84 -3.77 11.09
CA TYR A 103 -2.20 -4.91 10.25
C TYR A 103 -1.02 -5.82 9.91
N PHE A 104 0.18 -5.61 10.48
CA PHE A 104 1.38 -6.39 10.12
C PHE A 104 1.21 -7.88 10.33
N ASP A 105 0.55 -8.32 11.39
CA ASP A 105 0.23 -9.74 11.58
C ASP A 105 -0.65 -10.29 10.43
N PHE A 106 -1.69 -9.55 10.04
CA PHE A 106 -2.55 -9.92 8.92
C PHE A 106 -1.80 -9.91 7.57
N LEU A 107 -0.98 -8.90 7.32
CA LEU A 107 -0.16 -8.81 6.10
C LEU A 107 0.85 -9.96 6.02
N TYR A 108 1.45 -10.33 7.15
CA TYR A 108 2.32 -11.49 7.25
C TYR A 108 1.59 -12.79 6.89
N ASP A 109 0.38 -13.00 7.43
CA ASP A 109 -0.45 -14.17 7.10
C ASP A 109 -0.82 -14.21 5.60
N CYS A 110 -1.08 -13.06 4.99
CA CYS A 110 -1.30 -12.97 3.54
C CYS A 110 -0.04 -13.34 2.74
N ALA A 111 1.14 -12.94 3.18
CA ALA A 111 2.41 -13.32 2.55
C ALA A 111 2.66 -14.83 2.67
N ILE A 112 2.44 -15.41 3.85
CA ILE A 112 2.50 -16.86 4.07
C ILE A 112 1.52 -17.60 3.13
N LYS A 113 0.31 -17.06 2.94
CA LYS A 113 -0.64 -17.65 2.00
C LYS A 113 -0.12 -17.63 0.57
N LEU A 114 0.45 -16.52 0.10
CA LEU A 114 1.04 -16.45 -1.24
C LEU A 114 2.19 -17.46 -1.43
N ILE A 115 3.03 -17.66 -0.42
CA ILE A 115 4.09 -18.66 -0.47
C ILE A 115 3.49 -20.07 -0.59
N LYS A 116 2.49 -20.40 0.24
CA LYS A 116 1.79 -21.70 0.21
C LYS A 116 1.11 -21.97 -1.14
N ASP A 117 0.58 -20.94 -1.77
CA ASP A 117 -0.05 -21.00 -3.09
C ASP A 117 0.99 -21.03 -4.24
N GLY A 118 2.30 -21.02 -3.94
CA GLY A 118 3.38 -20.97 -4.94
C GLY A 118 3.46 -19.64 -5.71
N LYS A 119 2.88 -18.57 -5.15
CA LYS A 119 2.80 -17.24 -5.75
C LYS A 119 3.79 -16.22 -5.19
N ALA A 120 4.64 -16.63 -4.27
CA ALA A 120 5.73 -15.83 -3.75
C ALA A 120 6.95 -16.71 -3.44
N TYR A 121 8.14 -16.12 -3.50
CA TYR A 121 9.41 -16.81 -3.22
C TYR A 121 10.40 -15.87 -2.56
N VAL A 122 11.29 -16.43 -1.73
CA VAL A 122 12.42 -15.71 -1.14
C VAL A 122 13.55 -15.64 -2.16
N CYS A 123 14.05 -14.43 -2.38
CA CYS A 123 15.09 -14.12 -3.36
C CYS A 123 16.32 -13.55 -2.64
N ASP A 124 17.50 -14.09 -2.95
CA ASP A 124 18.76 -13.67 -2.35
C ASP A 124 19.54 -12.69 -3.22
N LEU A 125 18.96 -12.23 -4.34
CA LEU A 125 19.55 -11.18 -5.17
C LEU A 125 19.56 -9.86 -4.40
N SER A 126 20.66 -9.13 -4.50
CA SER A 126 20.76 -7.75 -4.04
C SER A 126 19.82 -6.81 -4.80
N ALA A 127 19.60 -5.60 -4.29
CA ALA A 127 18.76 -4.60 -4.94
C ALA A 127 19.25 -4.25 -6.37
N ASP A 128 20.56 -4.20 -6.59
CA ASP A 128 21.16 -3.91 -7.91
C ASP A 128 20.97 -5.08 -8.88
N GLU A 129 21.17 -6.31 -8.42
CA GLU A 129 20.90 -7.50 -9.22
C GLU A 129 19.41 -7.62 -9.56
N ILE A 130 18.49 -7.35 -8.62
CA ILE A 130 17.06 -7.33 -8.90
C ILE A 130 16.73 -6.30 -9.97
N ARG A 131 17.35 -5.12 -9.93
CA ARG A 131 17.18 -4.07 -10.95
C ARG A 131 17.66 -4.54 -12.32
N GLU A 132 18.83 -5.19 -12.38
CA GLU A 132 19.37 -5.77 -13.62
C GLU A 132 18.44 -6.86 -14.16
N TYR A 133 18.04 -7.82 -13.31
CA TYR A 133 17.17 -8.92 -13.71
C TYR A 133 15.78 -8.47 -14.15
N ARG A 134 15.29 -7.35 -13.62
CA ARG A 134 14.00 -6.78 -14.02
C ARG A 134 13.99 -6.27 -15.46
N GLY A 135 15.15 -5.98 -16.06
CA GLY A 135 15.27 -5.47 -17.41
C GLY A 135 14.86 -4.01 -17.55
N THR A 136 14.46 -3.63 -18.76
CA THR A 136 14.10 -2.23 -19.12
C THR A 136 12.69 -2.16 -19.68
N LEU A 137 12.24 -0.97 -20.06
CA LEU A 137 10.93 -0.79 -20.73
C LEU A 137 10.88 -1.50 -22.09
N THR A 138 12.02 -1.68 -22.75
CA THR A 138 12.13 -2.30 -24.09
C THR A 138 12.66 -3.73 -24.05
N GLU A 139 13.22 -4.16 -22.94
CA GLU A 139 13.79 -5.50 -22.78
C GLU A 139 13.07 -6.23 -21.65
N PRO A 140 12.65 -7.50 -21.86
CA PRO A 140 12.04 -8.29 -20.80
C PRO A 140 13.03 -8.57 -19.67
N GLY A 141 12.50 -8.86 -18.50
CA GLY A 141 13.29 -9.30 -17.37
C GLY A 141 13.70 -10.78 -17.50
N LYS A 142 14.59 -11.18 -16.59
CA LYS A 142 15.08 -12.56 -16.44
C LYS A 142 14.59 -13.16 -15.13
N ASN A 143 14.26 -14.44 -15.13
CA ASN A 143 13.91 -15.15 -13.90
C ASN A 143 15.10 -15.15 -12.93
N SER A 144 14.80 -14.89 -11.65
CA SER A 144 15.80 -15.10 -10.59
C SER A 144 16.15 -16.59 -10.47
N PRO A 145 17.42 -16.94 -10.18
CA PRO A 145 17.81 -18.32 -9.91
C PRO A 145 17.10 -18.94 -8.69
N TYR A 146 16.51 -18.09 -7.84
CA TYR A 146 15.79 -18.49 -6.62
C TYR A 146 14.27 -18.64 -6.83
N ARG A 147 13.78 -18.36 -8.04
CA ARG A 147 12.35 -18.30 -8.34
C ARG A 147 11.62 -19.63 -8.19
N ASP A 148 12.35 -20.73 -8.37
CA ASP A 148 11.77 -22.08 -8.38
C ASP A 148 12.11 -22.89 -7.13
N ARG A 149 12.45 -22.22 -6.01
CA ARG A 149 12.53 -22.83 -4.68
C ARG A 149 11.22 -23.48 -4.30
N SER A 150 11.28 -24.58 -3.56
CA SER A 150 10.07 -25.25 -3.06
C SER A 150 9.26 -24.37 -2.11
N VAL A 151 8.00 -24.69 -1.92
CA VAL A 151 7.12 -23.98 -0.96
C VAL A 151 7.68 -24.11 0.45
N GLU A 152 8.15 -25.29 0.82
CA GLU A 152 8.69 -25.59 2.14
C GLU A 152 9.95 -24.76 2.42
N GLU A 153 10.89 -24.71 1.46
CA GLU A 153 12.09 -23.89 1.57
C GLU A 153 11.76 -22.40 1.70
N ASN A 154 10.83 -21.91 0.90
CA ASN A 154 10.40 -20.50 0.98
C ASN A 154 9.74 -20.17 2.32
N LEU A 155 8.90 -21.05 2.88
CA LEU A 155 8.28 -20.86 4.19
C LEU A 155 9.34 -20.81 5.31
N GLU A 156 10.30 -21.75 5.28
CA GLU A 156 11.41 -21.78 6.24
C GLU A 156 12.26 -20.50 6.16
N LEU A 157 12.66 -20.11 4.95
CA LEU A 157 13.48 -18.92 4.74
C LEU A 157 12.75 -17.65 5.17
N PHE A 158 11.46 -17.51 4.84
CA PHE A 158 10.68 -16.33 5.22
C PHE A 158 10.49 -16.26 6.74
N LYS A 159 10.28 -17.39 7.41
CA LYS A 159 10.26 -17.45 8.86
C LYS A 159 11.60 -16.97 9.46
N ARG A 160 12.73 -17.48 8.97
CA ARG A 160 14.07 -17.09 9.42
C ARG A 160 14.38 -15.61 9.14
N MET A 161 13.85 -15.05 8.02
CA MET A 161 13.90 -13.60 7.79
C MET A 161 13.17 -12.85 8.92
N THR A 162 12.00 -13.33 9.33
CA THR A 162 11.18 -12.71 10.39
C THR A 162 11.82 -12.90 11.77
N ASP A 163 12.51 -14.00 12.00
CA ASP A 163 13.26 -14.29 13.24
C ASP A 163 14.56 -13.45 13.34
N GLY A 164 14.91 -12.64 12.31
CA GLY A 164 16.07 -11.75 12.32
C GLY A 164 17.41 -12.42 12.04
N GLU A 165 17.41 -13.62 11.46
CA GLU A 165 18.66 -14.37 11.22
C GLU A 165 19.51 -13.79 10.07
N PHE A 166 18.92 -12.96 9.21
CA PHE A 166 19.61 -12.47 8.01
C PHE A 166 19.81 -10.94 8.07
N PRO A 167 20.94 -10.43 7.59
CA PRO A 167 21.19 -8.99 7.56
C PRO A 167 20.31 -8.27 6.52
N ASP A 168 20.18 -6.96 6.72
CA ASP A 168 19.46 -6.08 5.81
C ASP A 168 19.97 -6.22 4.37
N GLY A 169 19.04 -6.25 3.42
CA GLY A 169 19.33 -6.33 1.99
C GLY A 169 19.82 -7.70 1.49
N SER A 170 20.01 -8.70 2.37
CA SER A 170 20.47 -10.04 1.96
C SER A 170 19.38 -10.90 1.32
N LYS A 171 18.14 -10.67 1.70
CA LYS A 171 16.98 -11.41 1.19
C LYS A 171 15.74 -10.52 1.13
N VAL A 172 14.88 -10.82 0.17
CA VAL A 172 13.56 -10.21 0.02
C VAL A 172 12.52 -11.28 -0.31
N LEU A 173 11.25 -11.04 0.00
CA LEU A 173 10.16 -11.85 -0.55
C LEU A 173 9.65 -11.16 -1.82
N ARG A 174 9.53 -11.90 -2.91
CA ARG A 174 9.02 -11.42 -4.19
C ARG A 174 7.75 -12.15 -4.59
N ALA A 175 6.80 -11.43 -5.17
CA ALA A 175 5.67 -12.07 -5.86
C ALA A 175 6.18 -12.81 -7.11
N LYS A 176 5.56 -13.96 -7.42
CA LYS A 176 5.89 -14.78 -8.61
C LYS A 176 4.82 -14.54 -9.66
N ILE A 177 5.08 -13.63 -10.59
CA ILE A 177 4.12 -13.17 -11.61
C ILE A 177 4.65 -13.43 -13.01
N ASP A 178 5.22 -12.41 -13.68
CA ASP A 178 5.70 -12.54 -15.06
C ASP A 178 6.87 -11.58 -15.33
N MET A 179 8.06 -12.13 -15.44
CA MET A 179 9.29 -11.36 -15.72
C MET A 179 9.33 -10.80 -17.15
N SER A 180 8.45 -11.25 -18.06
CA SER A 180 8.34 -10.75 -19.44
C SER A 180 7.28 -9.65 -19.60
N SER A 181 6.51 -9.33 -18.56
CA SER A 181 5.44 -8.34 -18.62
C SER A 181 5.92 -6.98 -19.15
N PRO A 182 5.18 -6.33 -20.05
CA PRO A 182 5.48 -4.95 -20.47
C PRO A 182 5.33 -3.96 -19.30
N ASN A 183 4.49 -4.26 -18.30
CA ASN A 183 4.38 -3.51 -17.07
C ASN A 183 5.47 -3.97 -16.08
N MET A 184 6.45 -3.12 -15.83
CA MET A 184 7.58 -3.44 -14.95
C MET A 184 7.16 -3.73 -13.49
N ASN A 185 6.01 -3.23 -13.04
CA ASN A 185 5.49 -3.51 -11.70
C ASN A 185 5.02 -4.98 -11.56
N MET A 186 4.75 -5.67 -12.68
CA MET A 186 4.36 -7.07 -12.72
C MET A 186 5.56 -8.03 -12.83
N ARG A 187 6.79 -7.52 -12.93
CA ARG A 187 8.02 -8.33 -13.06
C ARG A 187 8.55 -8.77 -11.69
N ASP A 188 7.84 -9.70 -11.07
CA ASP A 188 8.16 -10.28 -9.75
C ASP A 188 8.56 -9.19 -8.73
N PRO A 189 7.64 -8.28 -8.35
CA PRO A 189 7.96 -7.18 -7.43
C PRO A 189 8.33 -7.69 -6.05
N VAL A 190 9.16 -6.92 -5.34
CA VAL A 190 9.43 -7.15 -3.92
C VAL A 190 8.19 -6.80 -3.13
N ILE A 191 7.75 -7.71 -2.25
CA ILE A 191 6.59 -7.53 -1.37
C ILE A 191 6.97 -7.44 0.10
N TYR A 192 8.13 -7.98 0.52
CA TYR A 192 8.73 -7.81 1.85
C TYR A 192 10.23 -7.61 1.77
N ARG A 193 10.77 -6.80 2.68
CA ARG A 193 12.21 -6.57 2.87
C ARG A 193 12.60 -6.75 4.33
N ILE A 194 13.90 -7.03 4.58
CA ILE A 194 14.50 -7.03 5.91
C ILE A 194 14.95 -5.60 6.23
N ALA A 195 14.64 -5.13 7.44
CA ALA A 195 15.15 -3.89 8.01
C ALA A 195 15.18 -4.01 9.55
N HIS A 196 16.37 -4.02 10.15
CA HIS A 196 16.56 -4.07 11.60
C HIS A 196 16.52 -2.64 12.17
N ILE A 197 15.32 -2.05 12.15
CA ILE A 197 15.05 -0.69 12.60
C ILE A 197 13.86 -0.73 13.55
N GLU A 198 13.95 -0.01 14.67
CA GLU A 198 12.82 0.17 15.58
C GLU A 198 11.68 0.94 14.90
N HIS A 199 10.48 0.40 14.99
CA HIS A 199 9.28 1.01 14.41
C HIS A 199 8.53 1.82 15.44
N HIS A 200 8.08 3.03 15.12
CA HIS A 200 7.43 3.96 16.04
C HIS A 200 6.18 3.42 16.75
N GLN A 201 5.46 2.46 16.14
CA GLN A 201 4.27 1.83 16.74
C GLN A 201 4.55 0.42 17.27
N THR A 202 5.32 -0.40 16.56
CA THR A 202 5.50 -1.81 16.90
C THR A 202 6.84 -2.11 17.61
N GLY A 203 7.69 -1.09 17.77
CA GLY A 203 9.01 -1.25 18.39
C GLY A 203 9.88 -2.25 17.61
N ASN A 204 10.48 -3.18 18.32
CA ASN A 204 11.36 -4.20 17.76
C ASN A 204 10.63 -5.55 17.49
N LYS A 205 9.30 -5.55 17.38
CA LYS A 205 8.53 -6.78 17.11
C LYS A 205 8.86 -7.36 15.74
N TRP A 206 9.12 -6.52 14.76
CA TRP A 206 9.34 -6.90 13.37
C TRP A 206 10.73 -6.47 12.90
N CYS A 207 11.35 -7.30 12.06
CA CYS A 207 12.54 -6.97 11.28
C CYS A 207 12.32 -7.24 9.78
N VAL A 208 11.08 -7.58 9.38
CA VAL A 208 10.62 -7.64 7.99
C VAL A 208 9.44 -6.71 7.82
N TYR A 209 9.43 -5.94 6.76
CA TYR A 209 8.41 -4.93 6.49
C TYR A 209 7.82 -5.11 5.10
N PRO A 210 6.47 -5.01 4.97
CA PRO A 210 5.82 -5.10 3.67
C PRO A 210 6.15 -3.87 2.82
N MET A 211 6.16 -4.07 1.50
CA MET A 211 6.26 -2.97 0.56
C MET A 211 4.87 -2.37 0.29
N TYR A 212 4.85 -1.10 -0.12
CA TYR A 212 3.62 -0.33 -0.39
C TYR A 212 2.61 -1.09 -1.25
N ASP A 213 3.04 -1.59 -2.41
CA ASP A 213 2.14 -2.27 -3.36
C ASP A 213 1.49 -3.55 -2.80
N PHE A 214 2.06 -4.12 -1.74
CA PHE A 214 1.48 -5.26 -1.03
C PHE A 214 0.61 -4.82 0.14
N ALA A 215 1.09 -3.89 0.97
CA ALA A 215 0.39 -3.48 2.19
C ALA A 215 -0.88 -2.66 1.88
N HIS A 216 -0.80 -1.74 0.93
CA HIS A 216 -1.85 -0.78 0.66
C HIS A 216 -3.19 -1.41 0.22
N PRO A 217 -3.26 -2.27 -0.82
CA PRO A 217 -4.52 -2.88 -1.26
C PRO A 217 -5.10 -3.85 -0.21
N LEU A 218 -4.25 -4.54 0.54
CA LEU A 218 -4.70 -5.44 1.61
C LEU A 218 -5.26 -4.67 2.80
N SER A 219 -4.69 -3.51 3.12
CA SER A 219 -5.23 -2.60 4.14
C SER A 219 -6.58 -2.04 3.70
N ASP A 220 -6.73 -1.59 2.43
CA ASP A 220 -8.01 -1.14 1.88
C ASP A 220 -9.08 -2.23 1.98
N ALA A 221 -8.74 -3.46 1.61
CA ALA A 221 -9.66 -4.59 1.69
C ALA A 221 -10.08 -4.91 3.15
N ARG A 222 -9.12 -4.86 4.08
CA ARG A 222 -9.39 -5.13 5.50
C ARG A 222 -10.24 -4.05 6.15
N GLU A 223 -10.07 -2.80 5.76
CA GLU A 223 -10.83 -1.65 6.26
C GLU A 223 -12.22 -1.56 5.61
N GLY A 224 -12.47 -2.26 4.52
CA GLY A 224 -13.72 -2.19 3.76
C GLY A 224 -13.85 -0.92 2.93
N VAL A 225 -12.72 -0.35 2.46
CA VAL A 225 -12.72 0.79 1.54
C VAL A 225 -13.45 0.40 0.26
N THR A 226 -14.47 1.17 -0.10
CA THR A 226 -15.29 0.88 -1.30
C THR A 226 -14.76 1.61 -2.53
N TYR A 227 -14.19 2.81 -2.33
CA TYR A 227 -13.59 3.62 -3.40
C TYR A 227 -12.18 4.05 -3.03
N SER A 228 -11.22 3.36 -3.63
CA SER A 228 -9.80 3.63 -3.47
C SER A 228 -9.37 4.67 -4.51
N LEU A 229 -9.28 5.93 -4.09
CA LEU A 229 -8.89 7.03 -4.96
C LEU A 229 -7.36 7.19 -4.93
N CYS A 230 -6.75 7.38 -6.09
CA CYS A 230 -5.31 7.63 -6.22
C CYS A 230 -5.02 8.51 -7.43
N SER A 231 -3.81 9.07 -7.49
CA SER A 231 -3.37 9.84 -8.64
C SER A 231 -3.01 8.93 -9.82
N LEU A 232 -2.98 9.52 -11.04
CA LEU A 232 -2.75 8.80 -12.29
C LEU A 232 -1.41 8.06 -12.35
N GLU A 233 -0.43 8.50 -11.58
CA GLU A 233 0.89 7.84 -11.49
C GLU A 233 0.83 6.40 -10.96
N PHE A 234 -0.24 6.03 -10.25
CA PHE A 234 -0.47 4.67 -9.75
C PHE A 234 -1.26 3.78 -10.74
N GLU A 235 -1.61 4.27 -11.93
CA GLU A 235 -2.36 3.49 -12.93
C GLU A 235 -1.67 2.15 -13.26
N ASN A 236 -0.34 2.18 -13.42
CA ASN A 236 0.45 0.98 -13.72
C ASN A 236 0.59 0.02 -12.53
N HIS A 237 0.25 0.43 -11.31
CA HIS A 237 0.23 -0.44 -10.12
C HIS A 237 -1.10 -1.20 -9.98
N ARG A 238 -2.19 -0.69 -10.58
CA ARG A 238 -3.52 -1.27 -10.45
C ARG A 238 -3.64 -2.76 -10.83
N PRO A 239 -2.91 -3.30 -11.84
CA PRO A 239 -2.96 -4.72 -12.18
C PRO A 239 -2.30 -5.65 -11.15
N LEU A 240 -1.40 -5.13 -10.30
CA LEU A 240 -0.73 -5.88 -9.23
C LEU A 240 -1.66 -6.11 -8.05
#